data_31c852e47a5f436be39e0814ae1a3324
#
_entry.id   31c852e47a5f436be39e0814ae1a3324
#
_cell.length_a   1.000
_cell.length_b   1.000
_cell.length_c   1.000
_cell.angle_alpha   90.00
_cell.angle_beta   90.00
_cell.angle_gamma   90.00
#
_symmetry.space_group_name_H-M   'P 1'
#
loop_
_entity.id
_entity.type
_entity.pdbx_description
1 polymer ?
#
loop_
_entity_poly.entity_id
_entity_poly.type
_entity_poly.pdbx_seq_one_letter_code
_entity_poly.pdbx_strand_id
1 'polypeptide(L)'
;TVKNTESELLFDNIEKARDVFVKHIENKSVIDLLVDCDVDGFTSASNIYQYIKRLNPDIEVRCFIHKGKIHGLSEFVDSMCEDDSKLVIVPDAGSGDSKECEKLIESGKDVIILDHHSIDASDNPAIVVNNQLSYRITDKAMTGVGITYKFTKLLDKYYGVDYADDYLDLVALGMIGD
;
A
#
# COMPACT_ATOMS: atom_id res chain seq x y z
N THR A 1 0.81 9.63 -28.67
CA THR A 1 0.44 8.20 -28.53
C THR A 1 0.45 7.88 -27.06
N VAL A 2 -0.74 7.80 -26.45
CA VAL A 2 -0.91 7.32 -25.08
C VAL A 2 -0.39 5.88 -25.09
N LYS A 3 0.76 5.62 -24.48
CA LYS A 3 1.24 4.27 -24.24
C LYS A 3 0.16 3.57 -23.41
N ASN A 4 -0.22 2.36 -23.82
CA ASN A 4 -1.11 1.49 -23.08
C ASN A 4 -0.62 1.42 -21.63
N THR A 5 -1.36 2.06 -20.72
CA THR A 5 -1.11 1.88 -19.28
C THR A 5 -1.49 0.44 -18.96
N GLU A 6 -0.55 -0.33 -18.44
CA GLU A 6 -0.79 -1.71 -18.03
C GLU A 6 -2.00 -1.80 -17.10
N SER A 7 -2.84 -2.80 -17.31
CA SER A 7 -4.01 -3.05 -16.47
C SER A 7 -3.58 -3.35 -15.03
N GLU A 8 -4.30 -2.82 -14.07
CA GLU A 8 -4.11 -3.09 -12.64
C GLU A 8 -4.15 -4.60 -12.34
N LEU A 9 -4.99 -5.35 -13.06
CA LEU A 9 -5.14 -6.80 -12.89
C LEU A 9 -3.93 -7.63 -13.30
N LEU A 10 -2.88 -7.02 -13.84
CA LEU A 10 -1.62 -7.71 -14.13
C LEU A 10 -0.72 -7.88 -12.90
N PHE A 11 -0.96 -7.10 -11.84
CA PHE A 11 -0.24 -7.30 -10.58
C PHE A 11 -0.68 -8.56 -9.87
N ASP A 12 0.28 -9.36 -9.44
CA ASP A 12 0.00 -10.50 -8.58
C ASP A 12 -0.53 -10.00 -7.22
N ASN A 13 -1.48 -10.75 -6.63
CA ASN A 13 -2.15 -10.47 -5.36
C ASN A 13 -3.03 -9.20 -5.31
N ILE A 14 -3.12 -8.36 -6.33
CA ILE A 14 -3.85 -7.09 -6.24
C ILE A 14 -5.35 -7.28 -5.96
N GLU A 15 -5.97 -8.33 -6.52
CA GLU A 15 -7.37 -8.64 -6.23
C GLU A 15 -7.56 -9.13 -4.79
N LYS A 16 -6.63 -9.92 -4.27
CA LYS A 16 -6.63 -10.33 -2.86
C LYS A 16 -6.47 -9.12 -1.94
N ALA A 17 -5.58 -8.18 -2.27
CA ALA A 17 -5.41 -6.93 -1.54
C ALA A 17 -6.71 -6.11 -1.53
N ARG A 18 -7.39 -6.00 -2.70
CA ARG A 18 -8.69 -5.34 -2.81
C ARG A 18 -9.72 -5.98 -1.88
N ASP A 19 -9.86 -7.30 -1.90
CA ASP A 19 -10.89 -8.01 -1.15
C ASP A 19 -10.68 -7.84 0.37
N VAL A 20 -9.44 -7.89 0.83
CA VAL A 20 -9.09 -7.63 2.24
C VAL A 20 -9.33 -6.16 2.60
N PHE A 21 -8.91 -5.22 1.75
CA PHE A 21 -9.16 -3.79 1.96
C PHE A 21 -10.67 -3.51 2.09
N VAL A 22 -11.48 -3.99 1.15
CA VAL A 22 -12.94 -3.81 1.15
C VAL A 22 -13.56 -4.35 2.44
N LYS A 23 -13.18 -5.55 2.87
CA LYS A 23 -13.62 -6.16 4.14
C LYS A 23 -13.40 -5.20 5.32
N HIS A 24 -12.23 -4.55 5.41
CA HIS A 24 -11.92 -3.64 6.51
C HIS A 24 -12.63 -2.28 6.41
N ILE A 25 -12.84 -1.77 5.18
CA ILE A 25 -13.66 -0.56 4.96
C ILE A 25 -15.11 -0.81 5.38
N GLU A 26 -15.71 -1.92 4.98
CA GLU A 26 -17.09 -2.29 5.34
C GLU A 26 -17.26 -2.50 6.85
N ASN A 27 -16.28 -3.11 7.50
CA ASN A 27 -16.27 -3.34 8.95
C ASN A 27 -15.88 -2.10 9.77
N LYS A 28 -15.51 -0.99 9.14
CA LYS A 28 -14.99 0.23 9.79
C LYS A 28 -13.82 -0.08 10.74
N SER A 29 -12.95 -0.98 10.33
CA SER A 29 -11.79 -1.36 11.13
C SER A 29 -10.83 -0.18 11.30
N VAL A 30 -10.14 -0.14 12.44
CA VAL A 30 -8.97 0.74 12.62
C VAL A 30 -7.86 0.25 11.70
N ILE A 31 -7.23 1.18 10.98
CA ILE A 31 -6.18 0.91 9.99
C ILE A 31 -4.90 1.61 10.42
N ASP A 32 -3.80 0.85 10.48
CA ASP A 32 -2.46 1.41 10.61
C ASP A 32 -1.85 1.62 9.22
N LEU A 33 -1.30 2.79 9.00
CA LEU A 33 -0.67 3.19 7.76
C LEU A 33 0.79 3.56 8.02
N LEU A 34 1.72 2.79 7.46
CA LEU A 34 3.13 3.17 7.48
C LEU A 34 3.37 4.30 6.48
N VAL A 35 4.20 5.27 6.88
CA VAL A 35 4.63 6.36 6.01
C VAL A 35 6.14 6.26 5.89
N ASP A 36 6.62 5.81 4.75
CA ASP A 36 8.06 5.73 4.49
C ASP A 36 8.69 7.13 4.39
N CYS A 37 10.02 7.23 4.56
CA CYS A 37 10.68 8.47 4.95
C CYS A 37 11.01 9.43 3.80
N ASP A 38 10.74 9.06 2.56
CA ASP A 38 11.05 9.86 1.37
C ASP A 38 9.79 10.41 0.66
N VAL A 39 10.00 11.05 -0.49
CA VAL A 39 8.90 11.71 -1.23
C VAL A 39 7.91 10.68 -1.77
N ASP A 40 8.39 9.52 -2.27
CA ASP A 40 7.51 8.48 -2.79
C ASP A 40 6.69 7.85 -1.66
N GLY A 41 7.30 7.55 -0.52
CA GLY A 41 6.60 7.05 0.66
C GLY A 41 5.54 8.02 1.21
N PHE A 42 5.87 9.30 1.34
CA PHE A 42 4.89 10.31 1.78
C PHE A 42 3.73 10.47 0.79
N THR A 43 4.00 10.48 -0.51
CA THR A 43 2.95 10.63 -1.53
C THR A 43 2.10 9.36 -1.65
N SER A 44 2.70 8.19 -1.54
CA SER A 44 2.02 6.89 -1.50
C SER A 44 1.06 6.79 -0.31
N ALA A 45 1.54 7.10 0.88
CA ALA A 45 0.73 7.10 2.10
C ALA A 45 -0.38 8.15 2.05
N SER A 46 -0.08 9.36 1.54
CA SER A 46 -1.08 10.43 1.39
C SER A 46 -2.19 10.04 0.41
N ASN A 47 -1.85 9.38 -0.70
CA ASN A 47 -2.81 8.91 -1.69
C ASN A 47 -3.81 7.94 -1.06
N ILE A 48 -3.33 6.86 -0.43
CA ILE A 48 -4.22 5.84 0.17
C ILE A 48 -4.99 6.39 1.38
N TYR A 49 -4.37 7.25 2.21
CA TYR A 49 -5.04 7.91 3.33
C TYR A 49 -6.25 8.73 2.88
N GLN A 50 -6.05 9.61 1.90
CA GLN A 50 -7.11 10.47 1.36
C GLN A 50 -8.21 9.64 0.69
N TYR A 51 -7.82 8.57 -0.03
CA TYR A 51 -8.75 7.65 -0.65
C TYR A 51 -9.65 6.96 0.39
N ILE A 52 -9.08 6.44 1.49
CA ILE A 52 -9.84 5.85 2.61
C ILE A 52 -10.82 6.87 3.20
N LYS A 53 -10.34 8.09 3.49
CA LYS A 53 -11.16 9.15 4.09
C LYS A 53 -12.28 9.62 3.18
N ARG A 54 -12.09 9.53 1.88
CA ARG A 54 -13.13 9.87 0.90
C ARG A 54 -14.19 8.77 0.76
N LEU A 55 -13.80 7.50 0.87
CA LEU A 55 -14.74 6.39 0.94
C LEU A 55 -15.57 6.42 2.22
N ASN A 56 -14.90 6.63 3.35
CA ASN A 56 -15.56 6.70 4.66
C ASN A 56 -14.73 7.57 5.64
N PRO A 57 -15.17 8.81 5.92
CA PRO A 57 -14.44 9.72 6.80
C PRO A 57 -14.35 9.25 8.27
N ASP A 58 -15.25 8.34 8.69
CA ASP A 58 -15.32 7.86 10.08
C ASP A 58 -14.28 6.77 10.39
N ILE A 59 -13.65 6.17 9.38
CA ILE A 59 -12.60 5.16 9.60
C ILE A 59 -11.40 5.81 10.27
N GLU A 60 -10.97 5.25 11.40
CA GLU A 60 -9.73 5.64 12.06
C GLU A 60 -8.54 5.12 11.27
N VAL A 61 -7.64 6.03 10.86
CA VAL A 61 -6.36 5.71 10.22
C VAL A 61 -5.26 6.33 11.05
N ARG A 62 -4.36 5.50 11.57
CA ARG A 62 -3.19 5.90 12.34
C ARG A 62 -1.97 5.86 11.45
N CYS A 63 -1.25 6.98 11.37
CA CYS A 63 -0.05 7.09 10.55
C CYS A 63 1.20 6.87 11.41
N PHE A 64 2.04 5.91 11.03
CA PHE A 64 3.34 5.64 11.63
C PHE A 64 4.42 6.24 10.73
N ILE A 65 5.05 7.32 11.19
CA ILE A 65 5.95 8.13 10.38
C ILE A 65 7.37 7.99 10.93
N HIS A 66 8.31 7.56 10.11
CA HIS A 66 9.73 7.45 10.48
C HIS A 66 10.34 8.82 10.80
N LYS A 67 11.18 8.86 11.85
CA LYS A 67 11.89 10.08 12.27
C LYS A 67 13.29 10.22 11.66
N GLY A 68 13.65 9.36 10.73
CA GLY A 68 14.99 9.32 10.14
C GLY A 68 14.98 8.64 8.79
N LYS A 69 16.13 8.10 8.41
CA LYS A 69 16.30 7.34 7.15
C LYS A 69 16.13 5.83 7.40
N ILE A 70 15.09 5.46 8.11
CA ILE A 70 14.72 4.07 8.34
C ILE A 70 13.55 3.77 7.41
N HIS A 71 13.57 2.62 6.79
CA HIS A 71 12.53 2.15 5.88
C HIS A 71 11.85 0.91 6.45
N GLY A 72 10.59 0.68 6.06
CA GLY A 72 9.85 -0.52 6.40
C GLY A 72 9.35 -0.60 7.84
N LEU A 73 8.95 -1.80 8.27
CA LEU A 73 8.15 -2.05 9.47
C LEU A 73 8.94 -2.12 10.77
N SER A 74 10.27 -2.29 10.72
CA SER A 74 11.10 -2.68 11.87
C SER A 74 10.98 -1.74 13.09
N GLU A 75 10.79 -0.43 12.87
CA GLU A 75 10.68 0.55 13.96
C GLU A 75 9.33 0.44 14.70
N PHE A 76 8.26 0.05 14.02
CA PHE A 76 6.89 0.18 14.53
C PHE A 76 6.18 -1.15 14.78
N VAL A 77 6.73 -2.28 14.32
CA VAL A 77 6.05 -3.58 14.36
C VAL A 77 5.55 -3.96 15.75
N ASP A 78 6.34 -3.74 16.79
CA ASP A 78 5.95 -4.12 18.15
C ASP A 78 4.78 -3.26 18.66
N SER A 79 4.79 -1.94 18.39
CA SER A 79 3.67 -1.06 18.74
C SER A 79 2.40 -1.34 17.95
N MET A 80 2.55 -1.67 16.65
CA MET A 80 1.42 -2.09 15.83
C MET A 80 0.83 -3.43 16.28
N CYS A 81 1.65 -4.37 16.78
CA CYS A 81 1.14 -5.63 17.33
C CYS A 81 0.27 -5.44 18.58
N GLU A 82 0.59 -4.43 19.41
CA GLU A 82 -0.06 -4.19 20.70
C GLU A 82 -1.36 -3.38 20.59
N ASP A 83 -1.58 -2.66 19.49
CA ASP A 83 -2.77 -1.84 19.32
C ASP A 83 -3.99 -2.62 18.81
N ASP A 84 -5.13 -1.94 18.66
CA ASP A 84 -6.41 -2.53 18.28
C ASP A 84 -6.72 -2.47 16.79
N SER A 85 -5.78 -2.05 15.95
CA SER A 85 -5.94 -2.05 14.48
C SER A 85 -6.18 -3.47 13.95
N LYS A 86 -6.78 -3.58 12.78
CA LYS A 86 -7.08 -4.87 12.13
C LYS A 86 -6.46 -5.00 10.76
N LEU A 87 -6.01 -3.90 10.20
CA LEU A 87 -5.35 -3.83 8.91
C LEU A 87 -4.12 -2.95 9.03
N VAL A 88 -2.99 -3.44 8.54
CA VAL A 88 -1.78 -2.65 8.32
C VAL A 88 -1.58 -2.47 6.82
N ILE A 89 -1.42 -1.23 6.37
CA ILE A 89 -1.10 -0.90 4.97
C ILE A 89 0.29 -0.29 4.93
N VAL A 90 1.15 -0.85 4.09
CA VAL A 90 2.54 -0.43 3.93
C VAL A 90 2.76 -0.04 2.47
N PRO A 91 2.53 1.24 2.11
CA PRO A 91 2.86 1.72 0.79
C PRO A 91 4.36 2.07 0.70
N ASP A 92 4.96 1.77 -0.45
CA ASP A 92 6.34 2.12 -0.81
C ASP A 92 7.45 1.42 0.01
N ALA A 93 7.13 0.41 0.79
CA ALA A 93 8.10 -0.34 1.57
C ALA A 93 7.58 -1.73 1.93
N GLY A 94 8.41 -2.55 2.57
CA GLY A 94 7.99 -3.73 3.34
C GLY A 94 7.99 -5.04 2.58
N SER A 95 8.25 -5.09 1.28
CA SER A 95 8.32 -6.36 0.55
C SER A 95 9.34 -7.34 1.15
N GLY A 96 10.43 -6.82 1.73
CA GLY A 96 11.47 -7.60 2.40
C GLY A 96 11.22 -7.90 3.89
N ASP A 97 10.19 -7.34 4.50
CA ASP A 97 9.96 -7.36 5.95
C ASP A 97 9.16 -8.61 6.40
N SER A 98 9.59 -9.80 5.95
CA SER A 98 8.87 -11.07 6.17
C SER A 98 8.64 -11.37 7.65
N LYS A 99 9.63 -11.11 8.52
CA LYS A 99 9.54 -11.38 9.96
C LYS A 99 8.59 -10.43 10.68
N GLU A 100 8.60 -9.17 10.31
CA GLU A 100 7.72 -8.13 10.83
C GLU A 100 6.28 -8.43 10.43
N CYS A 101 6.07 -8.81 9.17
CA CYS A 101 4.77 -9.24 8.66
C CYS A 101 4.25 -10.49 9.36
N GLU A 102 5.12 -11.48 9.64
CA GLU A 102 4.74 -12.68 10.40
C GLU A 102 4.23 -12.30 11.80
N LYS A 103 4.94 -11.43 12.53
CA LYS A 103 4.51 -10.94 13.85
C LYS A 103 3.15 -10.23 13.80
N LEU A 104 2.93 -9.35 12.81
CA LEU A 104 1.66 -8.65 12.64
C LEU A 104 0.51 -9.62 12.38
N ILE A 105 0.73 -10.60 11.51
CA ILE A 105 -0.29 -11.63 11.20
C ILE A 105 -0.57 -12.52 12.41
N GLU A 106 0.46 -12.93 13.16
CA GLU A 106 0.31 -13.69 14.40
C GLU A 106 -0.45 -12.89 15.48
N SER A 107 -0.33 -11.55 15.49
CA SER A 107 -1.11 -10.67 16.37
C SER A 107 -2.58 -10.49 15.91
N GLY A 108 -2.96 -11.10 14.78
CA GLY A 108 -4.35 -11.11 14.26
C GLY A 108 -4.68 -9.96 13.31
N LYS A 109 -3.68 -9.36 12.68
CA LYS A 109 -3.86 -8.31 11.68
C LYS A 109 -3.73 -8.84 10.26
N ASP A 110 -4.51 -8.28 9.33
CA ASP A 110 -4.24 -8.41 7.90
C ASP A 110 -3.18 -7.37 7.49
N VAL A 111 -2.27 -7.74 6.57
CA VAL A 111 -1.18 -6.87 6.11
C VAL A 111 -1.21 -6.77 4.59
N ILE A 112 -1.26 -5.54 4.06
CA ILE A 112 -1.18 -5.22 2.63
C ILE A 112 0.07 -4.38 2.38
N ILE A 113 0.91 -4.82 1.46
CA ILE A 113 2.11 -4.14 1.01
C ILE A 113 1.92 -3.71 -0.44
N LEU A 114 2.15 -2.42 -0.72
CA LEU A 114 2.09 -1.83 -2.07
C LEU A 114 3.47 -1.25 -2.38
N ASP A 115 4.38 -2.04 -2.94
CA ASP A 115 5.80 -1.72 -2.96
C ASP A 115 6.41 -1.95 -4.36
N HIS A 116 7.54 -1.34 -4.63
CA HIS A 116 8.25 -1.43 -5.90
C HIS A 116 9.73 -1.86 -5.76
N HIS A 117 10.22 -1.98 -4.54
CA HIS A 117 11.61 -2.33 -4.28
C HIS A 117 11.95 -3.75 -4.75
N SER A 118 13.16 -3.90 -5.25
CA SER A 118 13.69 -5.21 -5.64
C SER A 118 14.03 -6.03 -4.40
N ILE A 119 13.61 -7.29 -4.40
CA ILE A 119 13.95 -8.26 -3.37
C ILE A 119 14.36 -9.58 -4.03
N ASP A 120 15.30 -10.30 -3.43
CA ASP A 120 15.87 -11.53 -4.01
C ASP A 120 14.88 -12.69 -4.05
N ALA A 121 13.99 -12.80 -3.04
CA ALA A 121 12.89 -13.77 -2.99
C ALA A 121 11.85 -13.29 -2.00
N SER A 122 10.57 -13.57 -2.26
CA SER A 122 9.50 -13.24 -1.33
C SER A 122 8.86 -14.49 -0.76
N ASP A 123 9.24 -14.81 0.46
CA ASP A 123 8.48 -15.68 1.36
C ASP A 123 7.62 -14.87 2.36
N ASN A 124 7.40 -13.60 2.04
CA ASN A 124 6.64 -12.68 2.88
C ASN A 124 5.18 -13.15 3.01
N PRO A 125 4.68 -13.41 4.23
CA PRO A 125 3.33 -13.91 4.45
C PRO A 125 2.23 -12.86 4.24
N ALA A 126 2.58 -11.58 4.11
CA ALA A 126 1.65 -10.49 3.80
C ALA A 126 1.10 -10.58 2.36
N ILE A 127 0.10 -9.78 2.08
CA ILE A 127 -0.40 -9.60 0.72
C ILE A 127 0.47 -8.57 0.01
N VAL A 128 1.49 -9.03 -0.69
CA VAL A 128 2.45 -8.18 -1.40
C VAL A 128 1.99 -7.93 -2.83
N VAL A 129 1.80 -6.66 -3.17
CA VAL A 129 1.58 -6.16 -4.53
C VAL A 129 2.83 -5.40 -4.94
N ASN A 130 3.64 -5.99 -5.83
CA ASN A 130 4.93 -5.44 -6.22
C ASN A 130 5.18 -5.69 -7.72
N ASN A 131 5.60 -4.65 -8.46
CA ASN A 131 5.87 -4.75 -9.88
C ASN A 131 7.10 -5.64 -10.18
N GLN A 132 8.10 -5.66 -9.29
CA GLN A 132 9.29 -6.51 -9.47
C GLN A 132 8.91 -8.00 -9.41
N LEU A 133 8.00 -8.38 -8.51
CA LEU A 133 7.53 -9.75 -8.30
C LEU A 133 6.48 -10.18 -9.32
N SER A 134 5.68 -9.24 -9.82
CA SER A 134 4.58 -9.53 -10.77
C SER A 134 5.13 -9.74 -12.18
N TYR A 135 5.29 -10.99 -12.59
CA TYR A 135 5.93 -11.34 -13.87
C TYR A 135 5.20 -10.79 -15.12
N ARG A 136 3.90 -10.53 -15.02
CA ARG A 136 3.07 -9.96 -16.11
C ARG A 136 3.25 -8.44 -16.27
N ILE A 137 3.83 -7.77 -15.29
CA ILE A 137 4.13 -6.34 -15.35
C ILE A 137 5.47 -6.14 -16.06
N THR A 138 5.46 -5.37 -17.14
CA THR A 138 6.66 -5.05 -17.93
C THR A 138 7.35 -3.77 -17.47
N ASP A 139 6.59 -2.85 -16.89
CA ASP A 139 7.12 -1.61 -16.31
C ASP A 139 7.72 -1.88 -14.93
N LYS A 140 9.05 -2.09 -14.91
CA LYS A 140 9.80 -2.30 -13.68
C LYS A 140 10.31 -0.99 -13.04
N ALA A 141 10.10 0.14 -13.70
CA ALA A 141 10.46 1.47 -13.20
C ALA A 141 9.28 2.21 -12.52
N MET A 142 8.20 1.48 -12.19
CA MET A 142 7.06 2.05 -11.49
C MET A 142 7.41 2.30 -10.03
N THR A 143 7.06 3.47 -9.51
CA THR A 143 7.30 3.92 -8.12
C THR A 143 6.22 3.40 -7.17
N GLY A 144 6.43 3.50 -5.85
CA GLY A 144 5.45 3.09 -4.84
C GLY A 144 4.12 3.82 -4.97
N VAL A 145 4.14 5.14 -5.22
CA VAL A 145 2.89 5.89 -5.47
C VAL A 145 2.21 5.46 -6.77
N GLY A 146 2.97 5.04 -7.78
CA GLY A 146 2.43 4.48 -9.01
C GLY A 146 1.66 3.18 -8.75
N ILE A 147 2.18 2.30 -7.90
CA ILE A 147 1.51 1.05 -7.50
C ILE A 147 0.28 1.36 -6.64
N THR A 148 0.41 2.28 -5.68
CA THR A 148 -0.72 2.73 -4.85
C THR A 148 -1.85 3.31 -5.70
N TYR A 149 -1.52 4.12 -6.72
CA TYR A 149 -2.49 4.63 -7.68
C TYR A 149 -3.17 3.51 -8.48
N LYS A 150 -2.43 2.49 -8.95
CA LYS A 150 -3.03 1.33 -9.61
C LYS A 150 -4.00 0.58 -8.71
N PHE A 151 -3.66 0.46 -7.43
CA PHE A 151 -4.53 -0.14 -6.44
C PHE A 151 -5.82 0.68 -6.23
N THR A 152 -5.71 2.01 -6.05
CA THR A 152 -6.89 2.88 -5.91
C THR A 152 -7.75 2.94 -7.17
N LYS A 153 -7.17 2.85 -8.38
CA LYS A 153 -7.95 2.69 -9.64
C LYS A 153 -8.73 1.37 -9.68
N LEU A 154 -8.19 0.28 -9.13
CA LEU A 154 -8.93 -0.97 -8.99
C LEU A 154 -10.09 -0.83 -8.00
N LEU A 155 -9.87 -0.11 -6.89
CA LEU A 155 -10.92 0.18 -5.91
C LEU A 155 -12.03 1.06 -6.52
N ASP A 156 -11.69 2.06 -7.35
CA ASP A 156 -12.68 2.87 -8.09
C ASP A 156 -13.62 1.98 -8.91
N LYS A 157 -13.07 1.00 -9.62
CA LYS A 157 -13.86 0.05 -10.40
C LYS A 157 -14.78 -0.81 -9.53
N TYR A 158 -14.30 -1.18 -8.34
CA TYR A 158 -15.08 -1.98 -7.39
C TYR A 158 -16.25 -1.17 -6.79
N TYR A 159 -15.98 0.05 -6.34
CA TYR A 159 -16.99 0.90 -5.69
C TYR A 159 -17.87 1.67 -6.68
N GLY A 160 -17.55 1.66 -7.97
CA GLY A 160 -18.27 2.43 -8.99
C GLY A 160 -18.09 3.95 -8.83
N VAL A 161 -16.90 4.37 -8.41
CA VAL A 161 -16.51 5.78 -8.20
C VAL A 161 -15.34 6.16 -9.08
N ASP A 162 -14.95 7.42 -9.08
CA ASP A 162 -13.79 7.95 -9.80
C ASP A 162 -13.05 8.96 -8.90
N TYR A 163 -12.35 8.42 -7.89
CA TYR A 163 -11.65 9.20 -6.87
C TYR A 163 -10.13 9.20 -7.07
N ALA A 164 -9.58 8.13 -7.62
CA ALA A 164 -8.13 7.95 -7.72
C ALA A 164 -7.46 9.05 -8.56
N ASP A 165 -8.12 9.52 -9.62
CA ASP A 165 -7.56 10.54 -10.53
C ASP A 165 -7.45 11.93 -9.88
N ASP A 166 -8.17 12.19 -8.80
CA ASP A 166 -8.07 13.45 -8.06
C ASP A 166 -6.74 13.60 -7.31
N TYR A 167 -5.94 12.53 -7.22
CA TYR A 167 -4.63 12.48 -6.55
C TYR A 167 -3.46 12.32 -7.52
N LEU A 168 -3.64 12.61 -8.81
CA LEU A 168 -2.57 12.49 -9.82
C LEU A 168 -1.42 13.46 -9.59
N ASP A 169 -1.64 14.56 -8.88
CA ASP A 169 -0.57 15.47 -8.44
C ASP A 169 0.39 14.80 -7.44
N LEU A 170 -0.12 14.00 -6.50
CA LEU A 170 0.71 13.19 -5.61
C LEU A 170 1.49 12.13 -6.39
N VAL A 171 0.85 11.48 -7.36
CA VAL A 171 1.52 10.50 -8.24
C VAL A 171 2.67 11.13 -9.00
N ALA A 172 2.42 12.31 -9.61
CA ALA A 172 3.46 13.02 -10.34
C ALA A 172 4.62 13.45 -9.43
N LEU A 173 4.33 13.87 -8.20
CA LEU A 173 5.34 14.31 -7.23
C LEU A 173 6.22 13.14 -6.78
N GLY A 174 5.63 11.99 -6.42
CA GLY A 174 6.39 10.81 -6.02
C GLY A 174 7.26 10.27 -7.15
N MET A 175 6.72 10.19 -8.39
CA MET A 175 7.49 9.78 -9.58
C MET A 175 8.69 10.68 -9.93
N ILE A 176 8.72 11.92 -9.45
CA ILE A 176 9.86 12.85 -9.65
C ILE A 176 10.84 12.72 -8.49
N GLY A 177 10.35 12.36 -7.30
CA GLY A 177 11.14 12.30 -6.07
C GLY A 177 11.88 10.99 -5.85
N ASP A 178 11.49 9.93 -6.58
CA ASP A 178 12.17 8.64 -6.63
C ASP A 178 13.17 8.62 -7.81
#